data_8b9523d07258dfea3c85ba7136172b8c
#
_entry.id   8b9523d07258dfea3c85ba7136172b8c
#
_cell.length_a   1.000
_cell.length_b   1.000
_cell.length_c   1.000
_cell.angle_alpha   90.00
_cell.angle_beta   90.00
_cell.angle_gamma   90.00
#
_symmetry.space_group_name_H-M   'P 1'
#
loop_
_entity.id
_entity.type
_entity.pdbx_description
1 polymer ?
#
loop_
_entity_poly.entity_id
_entity_poly.type
_entity_poly.pdbx_seq_one_letter_code
_entity_poly.pdbx_strand_id
1 'polypeptide(L)'
;FNKLNLPLIIIGDGPERLKLENISNSNIKFLKRISDRKVEEYMSRCKAFVYAGIEDFGIAPVEAMASGAPVIAYGKGGILDTVNCLNEQNNEKVKNGLLFKKQTSQDIFDTISWFEDKKLWKKFKPENLHEYSLKFSIEKFINKIDFSINKAWDKFNKKI
;
A
#
# COMPACT_ATOMS: atom_id res chain seq x y z
N PHE A 1 6.23 -0.15 16.27
CA PHE A 1 4.97 -0.53 16.91
C PHE A 1 5.11 -0.87 18.39
N ASN A 2 6.24 -1.39 18.87
CA ASN A 2 6.47 -1.53 20.32
C ASN A 2 6.27 -0.21 21.07
N LYS A 3 6.82 0.90 20.56
CA LYS A 3 6.68 2.24 21.15
C LYS A 3 5.28 2.84 20.97
N LEU A 4 4.60 2.52 19.87
CA LEU A 4 3.25 3.00 19.58
C LEU A 4 2.19 2.33 20.46
N ASN A 5 2.46 1.13 20.93
CA ASN A 5 1.50 0.28 21.64
C ASN A 5 0.17 0.07 20.88
N LEU A 6 0.21 0.17 19.56
CA LEU A 6 -0.93 -0.06 18.67
C LEU A 6 -0.91 -1.50 18.16
N PRO A 7 -2.08 -2.12 17.94
CA PRO A 7 -2.16 -3.45 17.34
C PRO A 7 -1.51 -3.48 15.96
N LEU A 8 -0.64 -4.46 15.72
CA LEU A 8 -0.04 -4.75 14.42
C LEU A 8 -0.18 -6.23 14.10
N ILE A 9 -0.59 -6.53 12.88
CA ILE A 9 -0.58 -7.89 12.34
C ILE A 9 0.43 -7.94 11.21
N ILE A 10 1.41 -8.84 11.33
CA ILE A 10 2.41 -9.10 10.30
C ILE A 10 2.09 -10.46 9.67
N ILE A 11 1.86 -10.48 8.37
CA ILE A 11 1.52 -11.68 7.61
C ILE A 11 2.69 -12.02 6.70
N GLY A 12 3.16 -13.23 6.80
CA GLY A 12 4.26 -13.75 6.01
C GLY A 12 5.29 -14.50 6.84
N ASP A 13 6.35 -14.92 6.17
CA ASP A 13 7.47 -15.62 6.79
C ASP A 13 8.78 -15.15 6.17
N GLY A 14 9.89 -15.34 6.89
CA GLY A 14 11.21 -14.94 6.47
C GLY A 14 12.28 -15.20 7.52
N PRO A 15 13.56 -15.06 7.15
CA PRO A 15 14.68 -15.40 8.03
C PRO A 15 14.72 -14.58 9.34
N GLU A 16 14.23 -13.35 9.31
CA GLU A 16 14.25 -12.46 10.50
C GLU A 16 13.06 -12.68 11.44
N ARG A 17 12.12 -13.57 11.11
CA ARG A 17 10.88 -13.75 11.87
C ARG A 17 11.12 -14.02 13.35
N LEU A 18 11.91 -15.02 13.70
CA LEU A 18 12.16 -15.39 15.09
C LEU A 18 12.79 -14.25 15.91
N LYS A 19 13.71 -13.53 15.29
CA LYS A 19 14.33 -12.35 15.89
C LYS A 19 13.31 -11.24 16.14
N LEU A 20 12.43 -11.00 15.18
CA LEU A 20 11.40 -9.97 15.30
C LEU A 20 10.34 -10.37 16.35
N GLU A 21 9.93 -11.62 16.39
CA GLU A 21 9.01 -12.13 17.42
C GLU A 21 9.59 -11.94 18.83
N ASN A 22 10.88 -12.23 19.02
CA ASN A 22 11.55 -12.13 20.33
C ASN A 22 11.65 -10.70 20.86
N ILE A 23 11.68 -9.69 20.00
CA ILE A 23 11.75 -8.27 20.39
C ILE A 23 10.39 -7.57 20.37
N SER A 24 9.35 -8.28 19.98
CA SER A 24 8.00 -7.71 19.85
C SER A 24 7.22 -7.76 21.14
N ASN A 25 6.50 -6.69 21.42
CA ASN A 25 5.53 -6.65 22.52
C ASN A 25 4.23 -7.39 22.13
N SER A 26 3.37 -7.66 23.11
CA SER A 26 2.11 -8.40 22.95
C SER A 26 1.09 -7.77 22.00
N ASN A 27 1.26 -6.49 21.66
CA ASN A 27 0.43 -5.79 20.67
C ASN A 27 0.76 -6.16 19.20
N ILE A 28 1.84 -6.91 18.95
CA ILE A 28 2.28 -7.33 17.63
C ILE A 28 2.03 -8.83 17.45
N LYS A 29 1.25 -9.19 16.44
CA LYS A 29 0.92 -10.56 16.11
C LYS A 29 1.53 -10.96 14.78
N PHE A 30 2.29 -12.05 14.78
CA PHE A 30 2.86 -12.63 13.57
C PHE A 30 1.99 -13.80 13.10
N LEU A 31 1.59 -13.74 11.86
CA LEU A 31 0.92 -14.83 11.15
C LEU A 31 1.86 -15.38 10.07
N LYS A 32 1.96 -16.70 9.98
CA LYS A 32 2.63 -17.36 8.86
C LYS A 32 1.84 -17.14 7.59
N ARG A 33 2.20 -17.83 6.53
CA ARG A 33 1.40 -17.84 5.31
C ARG A 33 -0.03 -18.28 5.62
N ILE A 34 -0.99 -17.46 5.27
CA ILE A 34 -2.43 -17.72 5.38
C ILE A 34 -3.04 -17.69 3.98
N SER A 35 -4.30 -18.09 3.84
CA SER A 35 -4.99 -18.03 2.54
C SER A 35 -5.25 -16.59 2.11
N ASP A 36 -5.30 -16.36 0.79
CA ASP A 36 -5.54 -15.04 0.20
C ASP A 36 -6.84 -14.42 0.73
N ARG A 37 -7.89 -15.21 0.86
CA ARG A 37 -9.17 -14.78 1.48
C ARG A 37 -8.98 -14.22 2.90
N LYS A 38 -8.10 -14.82 3.69
CA LYS A 38 -7.79 -14.30 5.05
C LYS A 38 -6.93 -13.04 5.00
N VAL A 39 -6.01 -12.94 4.05
CA VAL A 39 -5.25 -11.70 3.83
C VAL A 39 -6.20 -10.55 3.51
N GLU A 40 -7.12 -10.78 2.57
CA GLU A 40 -8.16 -9.83 2.17
C GLU A 40 -9.05 -9.42 3.36
N GLU A 41 -9.46 -10.39 4.20
CA GLU A 41 -10.23 -10.11 5.43
C GLU A 41 -9.44 -9.21 6.40
N TYR A 42 -8.15 -9.45 6.60
CA TYR A 42 -7.32 -8.59 7.44
C TYR A 42 -7.15 -7.20 6.84
N MET A 43 -6.92 -7.09 5.53
CA MET A 43 -6.81 -5.81 4.83
C MET A 43 -8.11 -5.00 4.92
N SER A 44 -9.27 -5.61 4.70
CA SER A 44 -10.57 -4.93 4.75
C SER A 44 -10.95 -4.42 6.15
N ARG A 45 -10.34 -4.97 7.21
CA ARG A 45 -10.64 -4.63 8.61
C ARG A 45 -9.58 -3.78 9.30
N CYS A 46 -8.44 -3.55 8.67
CA CYS A 46 -7.39 -2.73 9.25
C CYS A 46 -7.70 -1.23 9.09
N LYS A 47 -7.18 -0.42 10.01
CA LYS A 47 -7.25 1.04 9.89
C LYS A 47 -6.37 1.57 8.76
N ALA A 48 -5.23 0.92 8.52
CA ALA A 48 -4.31 1.20 7.43
C ALA A 48 -3.41 -0.01 7.17
N PHE A 49 -2.97 -0.15 5.93
CA PHE A 49 -1.91 -1.06 5.52
C PHE A 49 -0.56 -0.32 5.58
N VAL A 50 0.40 -0.85 6.32
CA VAL A 50 1.73 -0.23 6.48
C VAL A 50 2.75 -0.95 5.61
N TYR A 51 3.44 -0.21 4.75
CA TYR A 51 4.44 -0.74 3.84
C TYR A 51 5.76 0.05 3.90
N ALA A 52 6.82 -0.57 4.40
CA ALA A 52 8.12 0.08 4.60
C ALA A 52 9.18 -0.34 3.56
N GLY A 53 8.85 -1.21 2.62
CA GLY A 53 9.73 -1.67 1.55
C GLY A 53 9.88 -0.65 0.42
N ILE A 54 10.84 -0.91 -0.47
CA ILE A 54 10.96 -0.25 -1.78
C ILE A 54 10.66 -1.32 -2.82
N GLU A 55 9.73 -1.06 -3.70
CA GLU A 55 9.36 -1.96 -4.80
C GLU A 55 9.16 -1.18 -6.09
N ASP A 56 9.22 -1.89 -7.20
CA ASP A 56 9.05 -1.30 -8.54
C ASP A 56 7.59 -0.91 -8.82
N PHE A 57 6.62 -1.64 -8.24
CA PHE A 57 5.19 -1.33 -8.38
C PHE A 57 4.44 -1.36 -7.04
N GLY A 58 4.55 -2.43 -6.25
CA GLY A 58 3.85 -2.60 -4.97
C GLY A 58 2.45 -3.19 -5.12
N ILE A 59 2.35 -4.48 -5.46
CA ILE A 59 1.07 -5.18 -5.60
C ILE A 59 0.29 -5.16 -4.26
N ALA A 60 0.94 -5.49 -3.15
CA ALA A 60 0.28 -5.56 -1.84
C ALA A 60 -0.36 -4.23 -1.38
N PRO A 61 0.26 -3.05 -1.55
CA PRO A 61 -0.43 -1.76 -1.36
C PRO A 61 -1.69 -1.59 -2.21
N VAL A 62 -1.66 -2.03 -3.47
CA VAL A 62 -2.84 -1.95 -4.36
C VAL A 62 -3.95 -2.91 -3.90
N GLU A 63 -3.60 -4.12 -3.48
CA GLU A 63 -4.54 -5.09 -2.89
C GLU A 63 -5.18 -4.56 -1.60
N ALA A 64 -4.40 -3.86 -0.77
CA ALA A 64 -4.93 -3.21 0.42
C ALA A 64 -5.96 -2.13 0.07
N MET A 65 -5.68 -1.29 -0.94
CA MET A 65 -6.64 -0.30 -1.44
C MET A 65 -7.88 -0.98 -2.05
N ALA A 66 -7.70 -2.08 -2.79
CA ALA A 66 -8.81 -2.86 -3.32
C ALA A 66 -9.72 -3.42 -2.22
N SER A 67 -9.13 -3.75 -1.07
CA SER A 67 -9.84 -4.19 0.15
C SER A 67 -10.41 -3.03 0.98
N GLY A 68 -10.22 -1.77 0.56
CA GLY A 68 -10.73 -0.58 1.21
C GLY A 68 -9.83 0.02 2.30
N ALA A 69 -8.58 -0.44 2.44
CA ALA A 69 -7.62 0.08 3.41
C ALA A 69 -6.75 1.20 2.83
N PRO A 70 -6.58 2.34 3.53
CA PRO A 70 -5.59 3.33 3.14
C PRO A 70 -4.17 2.81 3.39
N VAL A 71 -3.21 3.32 2.61
CA VAL A 71 -1.82 2.88 2.67
C VAL A 71 -0.95 3.91 3.40
N ILE A 72 -0.12 3.45 4.34
CA ILE A 72 0.96 4.25 4.94
C ILE A 72 2.26 3.65 4.49
N ALA A 73 3.02 4.33 3.62
CA ALA A 73 4.17 3.72 2.97
C ALA A 73 5.41 4.60 2.95
N TYR A 74 6.57 3.96 2.71
CA TYR A 74 7.81 4.68 2.40
C TYR A 74 7.70 5.31 1.01
N GLY A 75 7.85 6.65 0.94
CA GLY A 75 7.68 7.43 -0.28
C GLY A 75 8.85 7.27 -1.26
N LYS A 76 9.12 6.03 -1.74
CA LYS A 76 10.16 5.75 -2.72
C LYS A 76 9.82 4.53 -3.59
N GLY A 77 10.20 4.57 -4.87
CA GLY A 77 9.91 3.51 -5.84
C GLY A 77 8.48 3.58 -6.38
N GLY A 78 7.94 2.46 -6.82
CA GLY A 78 6.61 2.36 -7.46
C GLY A 78 5.43 2.76 -6.59
N ILE A 79 5.64 2.89 -5.27
CA ILE A 79 4.61 3.41 -4.37
C ILE A 79 4.19 4.85 -4.74
N LEU A 80 5.08 5.64 -5.35
CA LEU A 80 4.78 7.00 -5.80
C LEU A 80 3.80 7.04 -6.99
N ASP A 81 3.69 5.94 -7.74
CA ASP A 81 2.76 5.81 -8.86
C ASP A 81 1.36 5.32 -8.40
N THR A 82 1.28 4.73 -7.23
CA THR A 82 0.07 4.09 -6.71
C THR A 82 -0.57 4.83 -5.54
N VAL A 83 0.21 5.54 -4.72
CA VAL A 83 -0.27 6.24 -3.52
C VAL A 83 -0.34 7.75 -3.73
N ASN A 84 -1.56 8.28 -3.71
CA ASN A 84 -1.83 9.71 -3.68
C ASN A 84 -1.86 10.21 -2.24
N CYS A 85 -0.75 10.81 -1.82
CA CYS A 85 -0.56 11.23 -0.44
C CYS A 85 -1.56 12.32 -0.02
N LEU A 86 -2.14 12.16 1.17
CA LEU A 86 -3.08 13.13 1.74
C LEU A 86 -2.46 14.52 1.93
N ASN A 87 -1.14 14.57 2.20
CA ASN A 87 -0.43 15.82 2.49
C ASN A 87 0.11 16.52 1.25
N GLU A 88 0.04 15.89 0.09
CA GLU A 88 0.54 16.48 -1.14
C GLU A 88 -0.56 17.28 -1.83
N GLN A 89 -0.22 18.49 -2.23
CA GLN A 89 -1.06 19.33 -3.09
C GLN A 89 -0.89 18.84 -4.54
N ASN A 90 -1.53 17.72 -4.86
CA ASN A 90 -1.66 17.26 -6.23
C ASN A 90 -3.13 17.35 -6.65
N ASN A 91 -3.38 17.42 -7.97
CA ASN A 91 -4.73 17.56 -8.55
C ASN A 91 -5.56 16.27 -8.49
N GLU A 92 -5.04 15.21 -7.87
CA GLU A 92 -5.75 13.95 -7.73
C GLU A 92 -6.92 14.09 -6.74
N LYS A 93 -8.12 13.77 -7.20
CA LYS A 93 -9.35 13.88 -6.42
C LYS A 93 -9.43 12.87 -5.27
N VAL A 94 -8.86 11.68 -5.46
CA VAL A 94 -8.88 10.61 -4.47
C VAL A 94 -7.53 10.54 -3.78
N LYS A 95 -7.53 10.82 -2.48
CA LYS A 95 -6.39 10.55 -1.60
C LYS A 95 -6.56 9.15 -1.02
N ASN A 96 -5.48 8.35 -1.03
CA ASN A 96 -5.56 6.94 -0.67
C ASN A 96 -4.49 6.49 0.34
N GLY A 97 -3.67 7.42 0.83
CA GLY A 97 -2.67 7.08 1.84
C GLY A 97 -1.84 8.24 2.35
N LEU A 98 -0.80 7.88 3.08
CA LEU A 98 0.24 8.75 3.61
C LEU A 98 1.61 8.21 3.22
N LEU A 99 2.57 9.10 3.01
CA LEU A 99 3.94 8.74 2.73
C LEU A 99 4.87 9.26 3.83
N PHE A 100 5.72 8.39 4.38
CA PHE A 100 6.85 8.80 5.21
C PHE A 100 8.12 8.92 4.37
N LYS A 101 9.01 9.85 4.76
CA LYS A 101 10.12 10.31 3.90
C LYS A 101 11.41 9.53 4.10
N LYS A 102 11.65 8.99 5.30
CA LYS A 102 12.86 8.24 5.62
C LYS A 102 12.48 6.84 6.05
N GLN A 103 13.19 5.83 5.56
CA GLN A 103 12.99 4.43 5.93
C GLN A 103 13.55 4.15 7.34
N THR A 104 13.00 4.83 8.34
CA THR A 104 13.41 4.74 9.73
C THR A 104 12.22 4.43 10.64
N SER A 105 12.49 3.79 11.78
CA SER A 105 11.47 3.54 12.79
C SER A 105 10.84 4.83 13.34
N GLN A 106 11.59 5.94 13.36
CA GLN A 106 11.10 7.22 13.83
C GLN A 106 10.09 7.82 12.85
N ASP A 107 10.40 7.87 11.55
CA ASP A 107 9.47 8.40 10.54
C ASP A 107 8.15 7.60 10.50
N ILE A 108 8.25 6.27 10.64
CA ILE A 108 7.05 5.41 10.75
C ILE A 108 6.26 5.76 12.02
N PHE A 109 6.94 5.90 13.15
CA PHE A 109 6.32 6.27 14.42
C PHE A 109 5.57 7.61 14.30
N ASP A 110 6.24 8.64 13.80
CA ASP A 110 5.68 9.99 13.67
C ASP A 110 4.47 10.01 12.72
N THR A 111 4.58 9.31 11.58
CA THR A 111 3.49 9.24 10.59
C THR A 111 2.26 8.53 11.15
N ILE A 112 2.47 7.40 11.84
CA ILE A 112 1.35 6.63 12.42
C ILE A 112 0.75 7.38 13.62
N SER A 113 1.57 8.01 14.46
CA SER A 113 1.06 8.84 15.56
C SER A 113 0.17 9.96 15.03
N TRP A 114 0.61 10.67 14.01
CA TRP A 114 -0.18 11.71 13.36
C TRP A 114 -1.49 11.16 12.74
N PHE A 115 -1.42 9.98 12.11
CA PHE A 115 -2.59 9.30 11.55
C PHE A 115 -3.63 8.96 12.64
N GLU A 116 -3.18 8.48 13.80
CA GLU A 116 -4.05 8.15 14.94
C GLU A 116 -4.58 9.41 15.63
N ASP A 117 -3.72 10.36 15.99
CA ASP A 117 -4.08 11.59 16.72
C ASP A 117 -5.13 12.42 15.96
N LYS A 118 -4.96 12.54 14.66
CA LYS A 118 -5.88 13.28 13.78
C LYS A 118 -7.04 12.43 13.28
N LYS A 119 -7.12 11.16 13.66
CA LYS A 119 -8.15 10.20 13.21
C LYS A 119 -8.28 10.19 11.70
N LEU A 120 -7.15 10.17 11.00
CA LEU A 120 -7.11 10.36 9.54
C LEU A 120 -7.79 9.23 8.78
N TRP A 121 -7.93 8.02 9.36
CA TRP A 121 -8.71 6.93 8.73
C TRP A 121 -10.13 7.35 8.36
N LYS A 122 -10.73 8.33 9.07
CA LYS A 122 -12.07 8.85 8.76
C LYS A 122 -12.13 9.63 7.44
N LYS A 123 -11.00 10.05 6.91
CA LYS A 123 -10.92 10.77 5.63
C LYS A 123 -10.89 9.84 4.42
N PHE A 124 -10.60 8.57 4.63
CA PHE A 124 -10.52 7.57 3.58
C PHE A 124 -11.82 6.76 3.56
N LYS A 125 -12.54 6.86 2.45
CA LYS A 125 -13.76 6.08 2.22
C LYS A 125 -13.36 4.77 1.52
N PRO A 126 -13.67 3.59 2.09
CA PRO A 126 -13.30 2.30 1.49
C PRO A 126 -13.73 2.16 0.03
N GLU A 127 -14.92 2.65 -0.31
CA GLU A 127 -15.46 2.59 -1.67
C GLU A 127 -14.58 3.37 -2.66
N ASN A 128 -14.10 4.55 -2.27
CA ASN A 128 -13.23 5.37 -3.12
C ASN A 128 -11.85 4.73 -3.31
N LEU A 129 -11.34 4.05 -2.28
CA LEU A 129 -10.07 3.33 -2.35
C LEU A 129 -10.18 2.13 -3.28
N HIS A 130 -11.26 1.37 -3.15
CA HIS A 130 -11.56 0.26 -4.04
C HIS A 130 -11.68 0.73 -5.50
N GLU A 131 -12.50 1.75 -5.77
CA GLU A 131 -12.67 2.30 -7.11
C GLU A 131 -11.33 2.80 -7.70
N TYR A 132 -10.51 3.45 -6.88
CA TYR A 132 -9.18 3.90 -7.31
C TYR A 132 -8.30 2.72 -7.72
N SER A 133 -8.32 1.61 -6.97
CA SER A 133 -7.51 0.43 -7.25
C SER A 133 -7.82 -0.22 -8.60
N LEU A 134 -9.05 -0.06 -9.12
CA LEU A 134 -9.45 -0.58 -10.42
C LEU A 134 -8.65 -0.01 -11.60
N LYS A 135 -7.94 1.12 -11.42
CA LYS A 135 -6.99 1.64 -12.40
C LYS A 135 -5.85 0.65 -12.70
N PHE A 136 -5.58 -0.26 -11.76
CA PHE A 136 -4.51 -1.26 -11.81
C PHE A 136 -5.03 -2.67 -12.08
N SER A 137 -6.29 -2.82 -12.48
CA SER A 137 -6.89 -4.12 -12.82
C SER A 137 -6.19 -4.77 -14.02
N ILE A 138 -6.25 -6.09 -14.09
CA ILE A 138 -5.72 -6.88 -15.20
C ILE A 138 -6.32 -6.40 -16.54
N GLU A 139 -7.62 -6.13 -16.59
CA GLU A 139 -8.28 -5.64 -17.77
C GLU A 139 -7.69 -4.30 -18.26
N LYS A 140 -7.50 -3.35 -17.35
CA LYS A 140 -6.87 -2.05 -17.68
C LYS A 140 -5.42 -2.21 -18.14
N PHE A 141 -4.69 -3.13 -17.54
CA PHE A 141 -3.32 -3.44 -17.93
C PHE A 141 -3.28 -4.01 -19.36
N ILE A 142 -4.09 -5.04 -19.66
CA ILE A 142 -4.17 -5.66 -21.00
C ILE A 142 -4.49 -4.59 -22.05
N ASN A 143 -5.54 -3.81 -21.83
CA ASN A 143 -5.97 -2.77 -22.78
C ASN A 143 -4.86 -1.73 -23.06
N LYS A 144 -4.09 -1.33 -22.02
CA LYS A 144 -2.97 -0.38 -22.20
C LYS A 144 -1.79 -1.00 -22.95
N ILE A 145 -1.47 -2.26 -22.68
CA ILE A 145 -0.41 -2.99 -23.38
C ILE A 145 -0.76 -3.15 -24.85
N ASP A 146 -1.96 -3.65 -25.16
CA ASP A 146 -2.44 -3.84 -26.53
C ASP A 146 -2.41 -2.52 -27.33
N PHE A 147 -2.91 -1.44 -26.71
CA PHE A 147 -2.84 -0.13 -27.32
C PHE A 147 -1.39 0.31 -27.61
N SER A 148 -0.49 0.08 -26.66
CA SER A 148 0.92 0.49 -26.80
C SER A 148 1.65 -0.32 -27.86
N ILE A 149 1.39 -1.63 -27.94
CA ILE A 149 1.96 -2.53 -28.96
C ILE A 149 1.45 -2.12 -30.34
N ASN A 150 0.15 -1.98 -30.52
CA ASN A 150 -0.44 -1.60 -31.80
C ASN A 150 0.09 -0.25 -32.31
N LYS A 151 0.16 0.74 -31.41
CA LYS A 151 0.73 2.06 -31.73
C LYS A 151 2.21 1.98 -32.16
N ALA A 152 3.00 1.15 -31.49
CA ALA A 152 4.41 0.95 -31.83
C ALA A 152 4.56 0.23 -33.18
N TRP A 153 3.70 -0.76 -33.44
CA TRP A 153 3.67 -1.52 -34.69
C TRP A 153 3.29 -0.63 -35.88
N ASP A 154 2.25 0.18 -35.77
CA ASP A 154 1.83 1.12 -36.80
C ASP A 154 2.92 2.15 -37.13
N LYS A 155 3.63 2.61 -36.08
CA LYS A 155 4.76 3.54 -36.27
C LYS A 155 5.95 2.88 -36.99
N PHE A 156 6.19 1.61 -36.73
CA PHE A 156 7.24 0.83 -37.39
C PHE A 156 6.90 0.64 -38.88
N ASN A 157 5.68 0.20 -39.18
CA ASN A 157 5.25 -0.08 -40.56
C ASN A 157 5.18 1.19 -41.44
N LYS A 158 4.96 2.37 -40.86
CA LYS A 158 4.99 3.64 -41.62
C LYS A 158 6.39 4.13 -41.98
N LYS A 159 7.44 3.48 -41.44
CA LYS A 159 8.84 3.83 -41.74
C LYS A 159 9.48 2.93 -42.81
N ILE A 160 8.76 1.88 -43.23
CA ILE A 160 9.09 0.99 -44.34
C ILE A 160 8.33 1.45 -45.56
#